data_d56a20bf196416ce04e50cf772ea85ed
#
_entry.id   d56a20bf196416ce04e50cf772ea85ed
#
_cell.length_a   1.000
_cell.length_b   1.000
_cell.length_c   1.000
_cell.angle_alpha   90.00
_cell.angle_beta   90.00
_cell.angle_gamma   90.00
#
_symmetry.space_group_name_H-M   'P 1'
#
loop_
_entity.id
_entity.type
_entity.pdbx_description
1 polymer ?
#
loop_
_entity_poly.entity_id
_entity_poly.type
_entity_poly.pdbx_seq_one_letter_code
_entity_poly.pdbx_strand_id
1 'polypeptide(L)'
;MRGDAERFWGLRPQRRLDWRDVDEQHCVVLRPRLGEGRLGRWLARHLSDPYYRIKLDTIGSFVWRACDGETSLSVIAERMRRHFGDSIEPVEERLGRFVQTMERGRLIRGLGDTDS
;
A
#
# COMPACT_ATOMS: atom_id res chain seq x y z
N MET A 1 -13.50 -14.25 -14.84
CA MET A 1 -13.79 -13.58 -16.09
C MET A 1 -12.58 -12.78 -16.54
N ARG A 2 -12.26 -12.87 -17.79
CA ARG A 2 -11.11 -12.18 -18.34
C ARG A 2 -11.17 -10.68 -18.11
N GLY A 3 -12.32 -10.08 -18.40
CA GLY A 3 -12.46 -8.64 -18.26
C GLY A 3 -12.21 -8.14 -16.86
N ASP A 4 -12.60 -8.92 -15.86
CA ASP A 4 -12.40 -8.52 -14.47
C ASP A 4 -10.93 -8.59 -14.08
N ALA A 5 -10.24 -9.64 -14.52
CA ALA A 5 -8.81 -9.77 -14.25
C ALA A 5 -8.02 -8.65 -14.93
N GLU A 6 -8.32 -8.39 -16.20
CA GLU A 6 -7.65 -7.32 -16.92
C GLU A 6 -7.90 -5.96 -16.28
N ARG A 7 -9.13 -5.74 -15.83
CA ARG A 7 -9.48 -4.49 -15.16
C ARG A 7 -8.71 -4.33 -13.86
N PHE A 8 -8.62 -5.40 -13.08
CA PHE A 8 -7.88 -5.35 -11.82
C PHE A 8 -6.42 -4.95 -12.04
N TRP A 9 -5.77 -5.58 -13.01
CA TRP A 9 -4.35 -5.31 -13.23
C TRP A 9 -4.07 -3.94 -13.84
N GLY A 10 -5.10 -3.29 -14.36
CA GLY A 10 -4.99 -1.92 -14.83
C GLY A 10 -5.20 -0.87 -13.75
N LEU A 11 -5.62 -1.28 -12.56
CA LEU A 11 -5.85 -0.32 -11.48
C LEU A 11 -4.54 0.29 -11.00
N ARG A 12 -4.64 1.51 -10.49
CA ARG A 12 -3.49 2.29 -10.06
C ARG A 12 -3.62 2.63 -8.59
N PRO A 13 -3.12 1.77 -7.72
CA PRO A 13 -3.28 2.00 -6.29
C PRO A 13 -2.51 3.23 -5.83
N GLN A 14 -3.06 3.88 -4.81
CA GLN A 14 -2.47 5.07 -4.25
C GLN A 14 -2.42 4.97 -2.73
N ARG A 15 -1.30 5.39 -2.15
CA ARG A 15 -1.14 5.43 -0.70
C ARG A 15 -2.12 6.42 -0.09
N ARG A 16 -2.68 6.06 1.07
CA ARG A 16 -3.62 6.92 1.79
C ARG A 16 -3.03 7.56 3.03
N LEU A 17 -1.97 6.99 3.56
CA LEU A 17 -1.40 7.40 4.83
C LEU A 17 0.01 7.94 4.63
N ASP A 18 0.44 8.75 5.56
CA ASP A 18 1.82 9.22 5.60
C ASP A 18 2.76 8.07 5.88
N TRP A 19 3.99 8.22 5.48
CA TRP A 19 4.98 7.16 5.62
C TRP A 19 6.38 7.75 5.59
N ARG A 20 7.35 6.94 5.97
CA ARG A 20 8.76 7.35 5.94
C ARG A 20 9.63 6.19 5.51
N ASP A 21 10.73 6.51 4.85
CA ASP A 21 11.77 5.53 4.59
C ASP A 21 12.55 5.29 5.88
N VAL A 22 12.80 4.02 6.19
CA VAL A 22 13.69 3.63 7.27
C VAL A 22 15.09 3.44 6.70
N ASP A 23 15.17 2.73 5.58
CA ASP A 23 16.40 2.53 4.82
C ASP A 23 16.02 2.26 3.37
N GLU A 24 16.98 1.86 2.55
CA GLU A 24 16.74 1.63 1.12
C GLU A 24 15.71 0.54 0.85
N GLN A 25 15.56 -0.40 1.75
CA GLN A 25 14.71 -1.57 1.56
C GLN A 25 13.46 -1.59 2.42
N HIS A 26 13.32 -0.64 3.33
CA HIS A 26 12.22 -0.67 4.28
C HIS A 26 11.58 0.69 4.45
N CYS A 27 10.27 0.71 4.60
CA CYS A 27 9.55 1.91 4.99
C CYS A 27 8.57 1.58 6.11
N VAL A 28 8.10 2.63 6.75
CA VAL A 28 7.12 2.54 7.83
C VAL A 28 5.93 3.41 7.48
N VAL A 29 4.74 2.86 7.65
CA VAL A 29 3.49 3.58 7.42
C VAL A 29 3.01 4.15 8.75
N LEU A 30 2.56 5.38 8.73
CA LEU A 30 2.13 6.09 9.94
C LEU A 30 0.60 6.16 9.96
N ARG A 31 -0.02 5.34 10.81
CA ARG A 31 -1.47 5.34 10.95
C ARG A 31 -1.85 6.17 12.16
N PRO A 32 -2.71 7.20 12.00
CA PRO A 32 -3.14 8.00 13.15
C PRO A 32 -3.84 7.12 14.19
N ARG A 33 -3.47 7.28 15.44
CA ARG A 33 -4.03 6.47 16.53
C ARG A 33 -5.47 6.83 16.83
N LEU A 34 -5.85 8.09 16.62
CA LEU A 34 -7.17 8.59 17.00
C LEU A 34 -8.03 8.95 15.80
N GLY A 35 -7.65 8.45 14.60
CA GLY A 35 -8.41 8.71 13.40
C GLY A 35 -8.15 10.08 12.81
N GLU A 36 -8.84 10.39 11.71
CA GLU A 36 -8.59 11.57 10.91
C GLU A 36 -9.57 12.73 11.20
N GLY A 37 -10.54 12.52 12.06
CA GLY A 37 -11.54 13.54 12.37
C GLY A 37 -10.97 14.71 13.16
N ARG A 38 -11.80 15.77 13.29
CA ARG A 38 -11.36 16.97 14.01
C ARG A 38 -11.01 16.68 15.46
N LEU A 39 -11.85 15.89 16.12
CA LEU A 39 -11.60 15.52 17.51
C LEU A 39 -10.33 14.65 17.62
N GLY A 40 -10.17 13.70 16.71
CA GLY A 40 -8.98 12.88 16.71
C GLY A 40 -7.71 13.68 16.54
N ARG A 41 -7.73 14.64 15.61
CA ARG A 41 -6.57 15.50 15.39
C ARG A 41 -6.29 16.41 16.59
N TRP A 42 -7.35 16.91 17.23
CA TRP A 42 -7.16 17.71 18.43
C TRP A 42 -6.53 16.91 19.54
N LEU A 43 -7.03 15.68 19.77
CA LEU A 43 -6.47 14.80 20.79
C LEU A 43 -5.04 14.39 20.47
N ALA A 44 -4.74 14.15 19.18
CA ALA A 44 -3.40 13.74 18.77
C ALA A 44 -2.34 14.77 19.12
N ARG A 45 -2.69 16.05 19.14
CA ARG A 45 -1.75 17.11 19.49
C ARG A 45 -1.26 17.00 20.93
N HIS A 46 -2.02 16.30 21.76
CA HIS A 46 -1.69 16.13 23.18
C HIS A 46 -1.00 14.80 23.47
N LEU A 47 -0.75 14.01 22.43
CA LEU A 47 -0.05 12.74 22.57
C LEU A 47 1.40 12.90 22.16
N SER A 48 2.29 12.23 22.89
CA SER A 48 3.70 12.24 22.54
C SER A 48 3.95 11.45 21.26
N ASP A 49 3.09 10.47 20.95
CA ASP A 49 3.23 9.66 19.75
C ASP A 49 1.84 9.40 19.18
N PRO A 50 1.39 10.24 18.24
CA PRO A 50 0.03 10.13 17.71
C PRO A 50 -0.17 9.05 16.66
N TYR A 51 0.85 8.26 16.36
CA TYR A 51 0.77 7.30 15.27
C TYR A 51 1.07 5.88 15.72
N TYR A 52 0.36 4.92 15.12
CA TYR A 52 0.82 3.54 15.06
C TYR A 52 1.80 3.43 13.90
N ARG A 53 2.90 2.72 14.12
CA ARG A 53 3.90 2.52 13.08
C ARG A 53 3.77 1.12 12.53
N ILE A 54 3.50 1.04 11.24
CA ILE A 54 3.39 -0.24 10.54
C ILE A 54 4.66 -0.44 9.73
N LYS A 55 5.52 -1.32 10.21
CA LYS A 55 6.79 -1.61 9.53
C LYS A 55 6.53 -2.58 8.39
N LEU A 56 7.02 -2.24 7.21
CA LEU A 56 6.87 -3.08 6.04
C LEU A 56 8.18 -3.81 5.78
N ASP A 57 8.06 -5.07 5.35
CA ASP A 57 9.24 -5.83 4.95
C ASP A 57 9.74 -5.35 3.59
N THR A 58 10.78 -5.99 3.07
CA THR A 58 11.40 -5.55 1.82
C THR A 58 10.42 -5.59 0.66
N ILE A 59 9.65 -6.66 0.53
CA ILE A 59 8.67 -6.78 -0.55
C ILE A 59 7.54 -5.78 -0.36
N GLY A 60 6.99 -5.68 0.84
CA GLY A 60 5.93 -4.74 1.13
C GLY A 60 6.34 -3.30 0.91
N SER A 61 7.56 -2.97 1.28
CA SER A 61 8.09 -1.62 1.07
C SER A 61 8.22 -1.30 -0.42
N PHE A 62 8.67 -2.26 -1.20
CA PHE A 62 8.78 -2.09 -2.65
C PHE A 62 7.42 -1.78 -3.27
N VAL A 63 6.41 -2.56 -2.90
CA VAL A 63 5.05 -2.35 -3.41
C VAL A 63 4.49 -1.02 -2.92
N TRP A 64 4.69 -0.72 -1.66
CA TRP A 64 4.18 0.52 -1.06
C TRP A 64 4.70 1.75 -1.82
N ARG A 65 5.98 1.77 -2.11
CA ARG A 65 6.59 2.90 -2.83
C ARG A 65 6.03 3.04 -4.24
N ALA A 66 5.61 1.94 -4.85
CA ALA A 66 5.04 1.95 -6.20
C ALA A 66 3.57 2.38 -6.22
N CYS A 67 2.91 2.44 -5.07
CA CYS A 67 1.50 2.83 -4.98
C CYS A 67 1.36 4.35 -5.02
N ASP A 68 1.62 4.93 -6.17
CA ASP A 68 1.66 6.38 -6.36
C ASP A 68 0.41 6.95 -7.03
N GLY A 69 -0.58 6.12 -7.32
CA GLY A 69 -1.79 6.54 -8.00
C GLY A 69 -1.65 6.63 -9.51
N GLU A 70 -0.46 6.38 -10.04
CA GLU A 70 -0.18 6.49 -11.46
C GLU A 70 0.33 5.20 -12.08
N THR A 71 0.88 4.31 -11.28
CA THR A 71 1.47 3.06 -11.74
C THR A 71 0.47 1.94 -11.59
N SER A 72 0.20 1.22 -12.68
CA SER A 72 -0.76 0.12 -12.66
C SER A 72 -0.19 -1.09 -11.94
N LEU A 73 -1.10 -1.96 -11.47
CA LEU A 73 -0.69 -3.19 -10.81
C LEU A 73 0.13 -4.08 -11.73
N SER A 74 -0.19 -4.11 -13.04
CA SER A 74 0.59 -4.91 -13.98
C SER A 74 2.02 -4.42 -14.08
N VAL A 75 2.23 -3.12 -14.05
CA VAL A 75 3.58 -2.54 -14.07
C VAL A 75 4.30 -2.83 -12.77
N ILE A 76 3.60 -2.75 -11.65
CA ILE A 76 4.20 -3.08 -10.35
C ILE A 76 4.67 -4.54 -10.34
N ALA A 77 3.83 -5.45 -10.84
CA ALA A 77 4.19 -6.86 -10.91
C ALA A 77 5.46 -7.08 -11.77
N GLU A 78 5.52 -6.39 -12.90
CA GLU A 78 6.67 -6.52 -13.78
C GLU A 78 7.94 -5.98 -13.11
N ARG A 79 7.83 -4.86 -12.41
CA ARG A 79 8.97 -4.31 -11.66
C ARG A 79 9.43 -5.24 -10.55
N MET A 80 8.49 -5.91 -9.89
CA MET A 80 8.82 -6.90 -8.87
C MET A 80 9.62 -8.06 -9.45
N ARG A 81 9.22 -8.54 -10.63
CA ARG A 81 9.97 -9.61 -11.29
C ARG A 81 11.39 -9.19 -11.62
N ARG A 82 11.55 -7.98 -12.10
CA ARG A 82 12.88 -7.47 -12.42
C ARG A 82 13.76 -7.32 -11.20
N HIS A 83 13.17 -6.85 -10.12
CA HIS A 83 13.93 -6.52 -8.91
C HIS A 83 14.27 -7.76 -8.09
N PHE A 84 13.29 -8.67 -7.91
CA PHE A 84 13.44 -9.80 -7.02
C PHE A 84 13.75 -11.11 -7.75
N GLY A 85 13.55 -11.16 -9.05
CA GLY A 85 13.79 -12.37 -9.82
C GLY A 85 12.80 -13.47 -9.51
N ASP A 86 13.24 -14.71 -9.68
CA ASP A 86 12.37 -15.87 -9.53
C ASP A 86 11.84 -16.07 -8.11
N SER A 87 12.53 -15.51 -7.12
CA SER A 87 12.13 -15.68 -5.73
C SER A 87 10.78 -15.05 -5.42
N ILE A 88 10.30 -14.13 -6.26
CA ILE A 88 9.05 -13.44 -6.02
C ILE A 88 7.84 -14.20 -6.57
N GLU A 89 8.04 -15.21 -7.40
CA GLU A 89 6.93 -15.93 -8.01
C GLU A 89 6.17 -16.77 -6.99
N PRO A 90 4.88 -16.93 -7.12
CA PRO A 90 3.99 -16.33 -8.15
C PRO A 90 3.64 -14.88 -7.84
N VAL A 91 4.16 -13.98 -8.64
CA VAL A 91 4.11 -12.56 -8.32
C VAL A 91 2.68 -12.00 -8.36
N GLU A 92 1.87 -12.39 -9.34
CA GLU A 92 0.50 -11.87 -9.42
C GLU A 92 -0.31 -12.26 -8.20
N GLU A 93 -0.20 -13.49 -7.76
CA GLU A 93 -0.93 -13.93 -6.59
C GLU A 93 -0.47 -13.20 -5.33
N ARG A 94 0.83 -13.06 -5.17
CA ARG A 94 1.40 -12.39 -3.99
C ARG A 94 1.05 -10.91 -3.98
N LEU A 95 1.19 -10.24 -5.11
CA LEU A 95 0.87 -8.84 -5.22
C LEU A 95 -0.62 -8.60 -5.01
N GLY A 96 -1.47 -9.40 -5.65
CA GLY A 96 -2.91 -9.28 -5.49
C GLY A 96 -3.35 -9.41 -4.05
N ARG A 97 -2.83 -10.41 -3.37
CA ARG A 97 -3.16 -10.63 -1.96
C ARG A 97 -2.69 -9.47 -1.08
N PHE A 98 -1.50 -8.99 -1.34
CA PHE A 98 -0.90 -7.91 -0.57
C PHE A 98 -1.72 -6.62 -0.71
N VAL A 99 -2.03 -6.21 -1.95
CA VAL A 99 -2.74 -4.94 -2.15
C VAL A 99 -4.18 -5.02 -1.65
N GLN A 100 -4.81 -6.18 -1.77
CA GLN A 100 -6.16 -6.34 -1.24
C GLN A 100 -6.18 -6.26 0.28
N THR A 101 -5.18 -6.82 0.92
CA THR A 101 -5.03 -6.72 2.37
C THR A 101 -4.81 -5.26 2.78
N MET A 102 -3.98 -4.55 2.06
CA MET A 102 -3.72 -3.14 2.34
C MET A 102 -4.96 -2.28 2.13
N GLU A 103 -5.75 -2.57 1.10
CA GLU A 103 -6.98 -1.84 0.88
C GLU A 103 -7.99 -2.08 2.01
N ARG A 104 -8.14 -3.31 2.44
CA ARG A 104 -9.02 -3.62 3.56
C ARG A 104 -8.60 -2.90 4.83
N GLY A 105 -7.31 -2.76 5.03
CA GLY A 105 -6.76 -2.00 6.15
C GLY A 105 -6.79 -0.50 5.95
N ARG A 106 -7.27 -0.04 4.81
CA ARG A 106 -7.35 1.37 4.46
C ARG A 106 -6.00 2.06 4.39
N LEU A 107 -4.99 1.31 4.00
CA LEU A 107 -3.65 1.87 3.78
C LEU A 107 -3.51 2.41 2.38
N ILE A 108 -4.21 1.83 1.41
CA ILE A 108 -4.22 2.29 0.03
C ILE A 108 -5.66 2.39 -0.47
N ARG A 109 -5.81 3.06 -1.61
CA ARG A 109 -7.08 3.17 -2.33
C ARG A 109 -6.83 2.94 -3.81
N GLY A 110 -7.89 2.91 -4.60
CA GLY A 110 -7.78 2.80 -6.05
C GLY A 110 -7.88 1.40 -6.58
N LEU A 111 -8.30 0.45 -5.76
CA LEU A 111 -8.47 -0.93 -6.20
C LEU A 111 -9.88 -1.25 -6.61
N GLY A 112 -10.77 -0.27 -6.57
CA GLY A 112 -12.07 -0.57 -7.04
C GLY A 112 -13.16 0.31 -6.53
N ASP A 113 -14.28 -0.23 -6.63
CA ASP A 113 -15.55 0.35 -6.39
C ASP A 113 -15.87 0.56 -4.93
N THR A 114 -15.02 0.08 -4.07
CA THR A 114 -15.28 0.13 -2.65
C THR A 114 -15.14 1.51 -2.07
N ASP A 115 -14.56 2.40 -2.80
CA ASP A 115 -14.34 3.74 -2.32
C ASP A 115 -15.47 4.68 -2.70
N SER A 116 -16.49 4.13 -3.21
CA SER A 116 -17.69 4.89 -3.49
C SER A 116 -18.35 5.38 -2.19
#